data_17f4140996a905519067abc7f003c0cd
#
_entry.id   17f4140996a905519067abc7f003c0cd
#
_cell.length_a   1.000
_cell.length_b   1.000
_cell.length_c   1.000
_cell.angle_alpha   90.00
_cell.angle_beta   90.00
_cell.angle_gamma   90.00
#
_symmetry.space_group_name_H-M   'P 1'
#
loop_
_entity.id
_entity.type
_entity.pdbx_description
1 polymer ?
#
loop_
_entity_poly.entity_id
_entity_poly.type
_entity_poly.pdbx_seq_one_letter_code
_entity_poly.pdbx_strand_id
1 'polypeptide(L)'
;MKSLIPFLYLIFLISCTGSAQKNKKKGDKIYTIMKTEVEWKKQLTSMQYYVLREAGTERSFTSPLNNNKENGLYVCAACNTPLYDSNYKFDSGTGWPSFDRAISNNVELDVDYKIGYARTELKCATCGGHLGHSFNDGPKNTTGERHCINGVALKFVKE
;
A
#
# COMPACT_ATOMS: atom_id res chain seq x y z
N MET A 1 -7.07 83.49 -16.04
CA MET A 1 -6.31 82.35 -16.69
C MET A 1 -6.14 81.30 -15.61
N LYS A 2 -6.92 80.23 -15.66
CA LYS A 2 -6.87 79.07 -14.70
C LYS A 2 -6.18 77.88 -15.40
N SER A 3 -4.99 77.52 -14.89
CA SER A 3 -4.20 76.40 -15.37
C SER A 3 -4.79 75.13 -14.79
N LEU A 4 -5.26 74.19 -15.63
CA LEU A 4 -5.65 72.82 -15.27
C LEU A 4 -4.43 71.94 -15.41
N ILE A 5 -3.99 71.34 -14.28
CA ILE A 5 -2.97 70.29 -14.23
C ILE A 5 -3.68 68.95 -14.34
N PRO A 6 -3.38 68.10 -15.36
CA PRO A 6 -3.97 66.77 -15.41
C PRO A 6 -3.26 65.84 -14.42
N PHE A 7 -4.05 65.24 -13.53
CA PHE A 7 -3.62 64.25 -12.56
C PHE A 7 -3.45 62.90 -13.27
N LEU A 8 -2.20 62.51 -13.49
CA LEU A 8 -1.86 61.22 -14.13
C LEU A 8 -1.98 60.10 -13.09
N TYR A 9 -3.05 59.28 -13.18
CA TYR A 9 -3.23 58.09 -12.35
C TYR A 9 -2.31 56.95 -12.87
N LEU A 10 -1.25 56.70 -12.10
CA LEU A 10 -0.35 55.58 -12.35
C LEU A 10 -0.96 54.30 -11.74
N ILE A 11 -1.60 53.48 -12.56
CA ILE A 11 -2.14 52.20 -12.13
C ILE A 11 -0.98 51.20 -12.01
N PHE A 12 -0.56 50.90 -10.79
CA PHE A 12 0.34 49.79 -10.46
C PHE A 12 -0.42 48.50 -10.61
N LEU A 13 -0.18 47.77 -11.72
CA LEU A 13 -0.58 46.38 -11.86
C LEU A 13 0.34 45.50 -10.99
N ILE A 14 -0.12 45.13 -9.79
CA ILE A 14 0.53 44.14 -8.95
C ILE A 14 0.30 42.80 -9.61
N SER A 15 1.29 42.34 -10.39
CA SER A 15 1.34 41.00 -10.92
C SER A 15 1.60 40.02 -9.77
N CYS A 16 0.54 39.38 -9.26
CA CYS A 16 0.67 38.25 -8.36
C CYS A 16 1.28 37.05 -9.15
N THR A 17 2.59 36.90 -9.07
CA THR A 17 3.25 35.66 -9.45
C THR A 17 2.84 34.57 -8.45
N GLY A 18 1.78 33.86 -8.78
CA GLY A 18 1.38 32.64 -8.07
C GLY A 18 2.51 31.63 -8.16
N SER A 19 3.33 31.53 -7.10
CA SER A 19 4.23 30.39 -6.94
C SER A 19 3.39 29.14 -6.81
N ALA A 20 3.25 28.39 -7.89
CA ALA A 20 2.71 27.04 -7.84
C ALA A 20 3.61 26.24 -6.91
N GLN A 21 3.15 26.00 -5.68
CA GLN A 21 3.77 25.04 -4.77
C GLN A 21 3.78 23.70 -5.48
N LYS A 22 4.95 23.34 -6.04
CA LYS A 22 5.22 21.95 -6.45
C LYS A 22 5.04 21.10 -5.19
N ASN A 23 3.93 20.37 -5.09
CA ASN A 23 3.79 19.29 -4.14
C ASN A 23 5.05 18.44 -4.27
N LYS A 24 5.93 18.46 -3.26
CA LYS A 24 7.02 17.50 -3.14
C LYS A 24 6.36 16.13 -3.15
N LYS A 25 6.39 15.42 -4.26
CA LYS A 25 6.13 13.99 -4.28
C LYS A 25 7.05 13.40 -3.23
N LYS A 26 6.50 12.73 -2.22
CA LYS A 26 7.23 11.89 -1.25
C LYS A 26 8.21 11.09 -2.11
N GLY A 27 9.53 11.28 -1.93
CA GLY A 27 10.53 10.73 -2.85
C GLY A 27 10.23 9.26 -3.10
N ASP A 28 10.11 8.86 -4.37
CA ASP A 28 9.75 7.51 -4.73
C ASP A 28 10.75 6.56 -4.07
N LYS A 29 10.27 5.73 -3.14
CA LYS A 29 11.10 4.74 -2.47
C LYS A 29 11.59 3.75 -3.53
N ILE A 30 12.89 3.55 -3.60
CA ILE A 30 13.52 2.58 -4.50
C ILE A 30 13.40 1.20 -3.86
N TYR A 31 12.74 0.28 -4.54
CA TYR A 31 12.64 -1.12 -4.15
C TYR A 31 13.69 -1.97 -4.91
N THR A 32 14.09 -3.08 -4.33
CA THR A 32 15.06 -4.00 -4.94
C THR A 32 14.55 -4.55 -6.28
N ILE A 33 13.24 -4.81 -6.38
CA ILE A 33 12.59 -5.25 -7.62
C ILE A 33 11.65 -4.16 -8.10
N MET A 34 12.04 -3.51 -9.19
CA MET A 34 11.26 -2.49 -9.88
C MET A 34 10.98 -2.93 -11.31
N LYS A 35 9.75 -2.75 -11.76
CA LYS A 35 9.31 -3.02 -13.12
C LYS A 35 8.40 -1.90 -13.58
N THR A 36 8.31 -1.71 -14.88
CA THR A 36 7.34 -0.80 -15.49
C THR A 36 5.92 -1.32 -15.29
N GLU A 37 4.94 -0.45 -15.41
CA GLU A 37 3.52 -0.82 -15.33
C GLU A 37 3.16 -1.92 -16.35
N VAL A 38 3.70 -1.83 -17.56
CA VAL A 38 3.49 -2.81 -18.64
C VAL A 38 4.04 -4.18 -18.26
N GLU A 39 5.23 -4.24 -17.67
CA GLU A 39 5.85 -5.50 -17.23
C GLU A 39 5.06 -6.14 -16.07
N TRP A 40 4.59 -5.34 -15.10
CA TRP A 40 3.73 -5.83 -14.04
C TRP A 40 2.41 -6.39 -14.58
N LYS A 41 1.75 -5.69 -15.52
CA LYS A 41 0.51 -6.16 -16.15
C LYS A 41 0.69 -7.46 -16.96
N LYS A 42 1.87 -7.68 -17.54
CA LYS A 42 2.18 -8.95 -18.23
C LYS A 42 2.39 -10.12 -17.26
N GLN A 43 2.90 -9.85 -16.06
CA GLN A 43 3.27 -10.88 -15.08
C GLN A 43 2.11 -11.25 -14.16
N LEU A 44 1.28 -10.28 -13.79
CA LEU A 44 0.23 -10.42 -12.79
C LEU A 44 -1.13 -10.63 -13.44
N THR A 45 -2.00 -11.40 -12.79
CA THR A 45 -3.42 -11.40 -13.18
C THR A 45 -4.03 -10.02 -12.93
N SER A 46 -5.17 -9.72 -13.53
CA SER A 46 -5.85 -8.42 -13.33
C SER A 46 -6.13 -8.14 -11.85
N MET A 47 -6.56 -9.16 -11.08
CA MET A 47 -6.84 -9.01 -9.65
C MET A 47 -5.55 -8.82 -8.83
N GLN A 48 -4.48 -9.56 -9.16
CA GLN A 48 -3.17 -9.37 -8.53
C GLN A 48 -2.62 -7.97 -8.81
N TYR A 49 -2.74 -7.48 -10.04
CA TYR A 49 -2.30 -6.14 -10.40
C TYR A 49 -3.11 -5.08 -9.63
N TYR A 50 -4.45 -5.20 -9.62
CA TYR A 50 -5.33 -4.32 -8.87
C TYR A 50 -4.96 -4.22 -7.39
N VAL A 51 -4.70 -5.36 -6.73
CA VAL A 51 -4.32 -5.38 -5.32
C VAL A 51 -2.89 -4.89 -5.12
N LEU A 52 -1.91 -5.51 -5.77
CA LEU A 52 -0.49 -5.27 -5.50
C LEU A 52 0.03 -3.91 -6.00
N ARG A 53 -0.56 -3.34 -7.07
CA ARG A 53 -0.05 -2.12 -7.72
C ARG A 53 -0.98 -0.91 -7.62
N GLU A 54 -2.28 -1.12 -7.46
CA GLU A 54 -3.29 -0.08 -7.31
C GLU A 54 -3.84 0.03 -5.88
N ALA A 55 -3.26 -0.74 -4.94
CA ALA A 55 -3.70 -0.83 -3.53
C ALA A 55 -5.20 -1.14 -3.41
N GLY A 56 -5.69 -2.07 -4.23
CA GLY A 56 -7.04 -2.58 -4.17
C GLY A 56 -7.24 -3.59 -3.04
N THR A 57 -8.48 -4.04 -2.87
CA THR A 57 -8.84 -5.07 -1.90
C THR A 57 -9.68 -6.13 -2.60
N GLU A 58 -9.33 -7.41 -2.45
CA GLU A 58 -10.16 -8.52 -2.91
C GLU A 58 -11.42 -8.64 -2.04
N ARG A 59 -12.46 -9.28 -2.57
CA ARG A 59 -13.66 -9.57 -1.79
C ARG A 59 -13.34 -10.57 -0.67
N SER A 60 -13.89 -10.35 0.52
CA SER A 60 -13.75 -11.29 1.64
C SER A 60 -14.28 -12.69 1.30
N PHE A 61 -13.69 -13.72 1.90
CA PHE A 61 -14.02 -15.13 1.74
C PHE A 61 -13.84 -15.71 0.31
N THR A 62 -13.12 -15.02 -0.57
CA THR A 62 -12.88 -15.50 -1.94
C THR A 62 -11.55 -16.20 -2.12
N SER A 63 -10.55 -15.90 -1.29
CA SER A 63 -9.24 -16.55 -1.38
C SER A 63 -9.24 -17.95 -0.76
N PRO A 64 -8.76 -18.98 -1.47
CA PRO A 64 -8.56 -20.32 -0.89
C PRO A 64 -7.52 -20.32 0.23
N LEU A 65 -6.60 -19.32 0.24
CA LEU A 65 -5.57 -19.20 1.28
C LEU A 65 -6.14 -18.76 2.64
N ASN A 66 -7.39 -18.25 2.68
CA ASN A 66 -8.03 -17.92 3.96
C ASN A 66 -8.13 -19.17 4.86
N ASN A 67 -8.55 -20.30 4.31
CA ASN A 67 -8.77 -21.54 5.05
C ASN A 67 -7.57 -22.53 4.97
N ASN A 68 -6.47 -22.13 4.32
CA ASN A 68 -5.29 -22.98 4.23
C ASN A 68 -4.64 -23.19 5.60
N LYS A 69 -4.43 -24.45 6.00
CA LYS A 69 -3.82 -24.88 7.28
C LYS A 69 -2.55 -25.72 7.07
N GLU A 70 -2.07 -25.82 5.82
CA GLU A 70 -0.84 -26.57 5.53
C GLU A 70 0.38 -25.79 6.04
N ASN A 71 1.44 -26.55 6.41
CA ASN A 71 2.73 -25.98 6.78
C ASN A 71 3.48 -25.49 5.56
N GLY A 72 4.07 -24.29 5.66
CA GLY A 72 4.82 -23.68 4.57
C GLY A 72 4.88 -22.17 4.65
N LEU A 73 5.34 -21.55 3.56
CA LEU A 73 5.56 -20.13 3.45
C LEU A 73 4.53 -19.45 2.54
N TYR A 74 4.07 -18.29 2.96
CA TYR A 74 3.30 -17.38 2.13
C TYR A 74 4.25 -16.34 1.52
N VAL A 75 4.43 -16.40 0.21
CA VAL A 75 5.35 -15.52 -0.53
C VAL A 75 4.59 -14.48 -1.34
N CYS A 76 5.23 -13.35 -1.63
CA CYS A 76 4.66 -12.30 -2.47
C CYS A 76 4.33 -12.83 -3.88
N ALA A 77 3.10 -12.65 -4.34
CA ALA A 77 2.69 -13.10 -5.67
C ALA A 77 3.45 -12.39 -6.81
N ALA A 78 3.97 -11.19 -6.56
CA ALA A 78 4.70 -10.41 -7.54
C ALA A 78 6.19 -10.76 -7.64
N CYS A 79 6.87 -11.03 -6.52
CA CYS A 79 8.34 -11.16 -6.49
C CYS A 79 8.85 -12.40 -5.75
N ASN A 80 7.97 -13.25 -5.25
CA ASN A 80 8.26 -14.47 -4.49
C ASN A 80 9.06 -14.26 -3.19
N THR A 81 9.15 -13.03 -2.67
CA THR A 81 9.74 -12.77 -1.35
C THR A 81 8.93 -13.49 -0.28
N PRO A 82 9.51 -14.30 0.62
CA PRO A 82 8.83 -14.88 1.76
C PRO A 82 8.29 -13.77 2.68
N LEU A 83 6.99 -13.77 2.96
CA LEU A 83 6.35 -12.72 3.74
C LEU A 83 5.86 -13.20 5.10
N TYR A 84 5.27 -14.39 5.12
CA TYR A 84 4.68 -14.98 6.32
C TYR A 84 4.96 -16.47 6.39
N ASP A 85 5.13 -16.97 7.60
CA ASP A 85 5.18 -18.38 7.92
C ASP A 85 3.77 -18.86 8.33
N SER A 86 3.42 -20.10 7.98
CA SER A 86 2.16 -20.73 8.36
C SER A 86 1.93 -20.77 9.88
N ASN A 87 3.01 -20.85 10.66
CA ASN A 87 2.96 -20.82 12.13
C ASN A 87 2.43 -19.50 12.71
N TYR A 88 2.49 -18.41 11.94
CA TYR A 88 1.98 -17.09 12.36
C TYR A 88 0.53 -16.85 11.91
N LYS A 89 -0.04 -17.82 11.15
CA LYS A 89 -1.39 -17.70 10.61
C LYS A 89 -2.45 -18.10 11.64
N PHE A 90 -3.54 -17.32 11.68
CA PHE A 90 -4.71 -17.64 12.50
C PHE A 90 -6.01 -17.31 11.77
N ASP A 91 -7.11 -17.89 12.23
CA ASP A 91 -8.44 -17.55 11.73
C ASP A 91 -8.98 -16.32 12.47
N SER A 92 -9.10 -15.20 11.77
CA SER A 92 -9.65 -13.96 12.31
C SER A 92 -11.16 -13.83 12.14
N GLY A 93 -11.80 -14.72 11.37
CA GLY A 93 -13.21 -14.62 10.99
C GLY A 93 -13.53 -13.51 9.99
N THR A 94 -12.54 -12.73 9.54
CA THR A 94 -12.76 -11.57 8.66
C THR A 94 -12.89 -11.93 7.16
N GLY A 95 -12.47 -13.15 6.78
CA GLY A 95 -12.54 -13.65 5.41
C GLY A 95 -11.32 -13.35 4.57
N TRP A 96 -10.24 -12.87 5.18
CA TRP A 96 -8.91 -12.73 4.58
C TRP A 96 -7.86 -13.49 5.37
N PRO A 97 -6.80 -14.02 4.71
CA PRO A 97 -5.65 -14.59 5.39
C PRO A 97 -5.10 -13.63 6.44
N SER A 98 -5.00 -14.08 7.69
CA SER A 98 -4.56 -13.26 8.82
C SER A 98 -3.38 -13.89 9.53
N PHE A 99 -2.40 -13.03 9.87
CA PHE A 99 -1.16 -13.43 10.55
C PHE A 99 -0.90 -12.49 11.73
N ASP A 100 -0.29 -13.01 12.80
CA ASP A 100 0.04 -12.19 13.98
C ASP A 100 1.36 -11.42 13.81
N ARG A 101 2.20 -11.78 12.85
CA ARG A 101 3.45 -11.14 12.48
C ARG A 101 3.90 -11.53 11.09
N ALA A 102 4.83 -10.77 10.53
CA ALA A 102 5.53 -11.09 9.30
C ALA A 102 6.92 -11.69 9.56
N ILE A 103 7.52 -12.27 8.52
CA ILE A 103 8.96 -12.57 8.49
C ILE A 103 9.70 -11.23 8.52
N SER A 104 10.65 -11.11 9.47
CA SER A 104 11.38 -9.87 9.75
C SER A 104 11.97 -9.24 8.48
N ASN A 105 11.82 -7.92 8.34
CA ASN A 105 12.31 -7.08 7.25
C ASN A 105 11.71 -7.36 5.85
N ASN A 106 10.81 -8.32 5.71
CA ASN A 106 10.20 -8.65 4.40
C ASN A 106 8.86 -7.93 4.15
N VAL A 107 8.27 -7.38 5.21
CA VAL A 107 7.07 -6.53 5.13
C VAL A 107 7.39 -5.17 5.73
N GLU A 108 7.03 -4.11 5.02
CA GLU A 108 7.15 -2.74 5.49
C GLU A 108 5.78 -2.15 5.88
N LEU A 109 5.82 -1.20 6.79
CA LEU A 109 4.66 -0.43 7.23
C LEU A 109 4.66 0.93 6.54
N ASP A 110 3.53 1.33 6.02
CA ASP A 110 3.27 2.68 5.49
C ASP A 110 1.93 3.19 6.06
N VAL A 111 1.57 4.43 5.73
CA VAL A 111 0.29 5.01 6.15
C VAL A 111 -0.60 5.21 4.95
N ASP A 112 -1.80 4.66 5.00
CA ASP A 112 -2.85 4.79 3.99
C ASP A 112 -4.00 5.68 4.51
N TYR A 113 -4.41 6.65 3.68
CA TYR A 113 -5.53 7.57 3.95
C TYR A 113 -6.69 7.39 2.95
N LYS A 114 -6.69 6.33 2.14
CA LYS A 114 -7.59 6.14 0.99
C LYS A 114 -9.08 6.18 1.36
N ILE A 115 -9.42 5.80 2.59
CA ILE A 115 -10.81 5.77 3.08
C ILE A 115 -11.15 6.90 4.06
N GLY A 116 -10.34 7.99 4.09
CA GLY A 116 -10.61 9.19 4.87
C GLY A 116 -10.03 9.20 6.29
N TYR A 117 -9.44 8.10 6.76
CA TYR A 117 -8.67 8.05 8.01
C TYR A 117 -7.39 7.23 7.85
N ALA A 118 -6.42 7.43 8.76
CA ALA A 118 -5.13 6.75 8.71
C ALA A 118 -5.27 5.26 9.04
N ARG A 119 -4.70 4.41 8.20
CA ARG A 119 -4.53 2.97 8.45
C ARG A 119 -3.07 2.58 8.26
N THR A 120 -2.61 1.59 9.01
CA THR A 120 -1.28 1.01 8.78
C THR A 120 -1.34 0.08 7.58
N GLU A 121 -0.77 0.52 6.45
CA GLU A 121 -0.63 -0.28 5.24
C GLU A 121 0.54 -1.25 5.36
N LEU A 122 0.35 -2.48 4.88
CA LEU A 122 1.39 -3.52 4.77
C LEU A 122 1.80 -3.66 3.30
N LYS A 123 3.11 -3.58 3.05
CA LYS A 123 3.70 -3.67 1.71
C LYS A 123 4.85 -4.66 1.69
N CYS A 124 5.07 -5.31 0.55
CA CYS A 124 6.26 -6.12 0.33
C CYS A 124 7.51 -5.23 0.32
N ALA A 125 8.46 -5.43 1.22
CA ALA A 125 9.67 -4.63 1.33
C ALA A 125 10.59 -4.74 0.09
N THR A 126 10.46 -5.81 -0.71
CA THR A 126 11.28 -6.07 -1.91
C THR A 126 10.76 -5.38 -3.16
N CYS A 127 9.43 -5.33 -3.37
CA CYS A 127 8.84 -4.80 -4.62
C CYS A 127 7.82 -3.67 -4.41
N GLY A 128 7.54 -3.29 -3.16
CA GLY A 128 6.56 -2.26 -2.82
C GLY A 128 5.10 -2.63 -3.08
N GLY A 129 4.81 -3.90 -3.37
CA GLY A 129 3.45 -4.36 -3.62
C GLY A 129 2.58 -4.23 -2.38
N HIS A 130 1.37 -3.64 -2.52
CA HIS A 130 0.39 -3.60 -1.45
C HIS A 130 -0.07 -5.00 -1.07
N LEU A 131 -0.08 -5.32 0.21
CA LEU A 131 -0.48 -6.63 0.74
C LEU A 131 -1.83 -6.57 1.46
N GLY A 132 -2.03 -5.54 2.26
CA GLY A 132 -3.17 -5.38 3.15
C GLY A 132 -2.92 -4.34 4.22
N HIS A 133 -3.50 -4.53 5.40
CA HIS A 133 -3.38 -3.60 6.51
C HIS A 133 -3.15 -4.31 7.84
N SER A 134 -2.50 -3.62 8.80
CA SER A 134 -2.35 -4.07 10.18
C SER A 134 -3.41 -3.43 11.07
N PHE A 135 -3.90 -4.23 12.04
CA PHE A 135 -4.90 -3.88 13.06
C PHE A 135 -4.41 -4.35 14.42
N ASN A 136 -4.90 -3.71 15.51
CA ASN A 136 -4.53 -4.03 16.89
C ASN A 136 -5.55 -4.96 17.57
N ASP A 137 -6.19 -5.83 16.81
CA ASP A 137 -7.21 -6.78 17.24
C ASP A 137 -6.79 -8.25 17.02
N GLY A 138 -5.50 -8.49 16.96
CA GLY A 138 -4.90 -9.82 16.87
C GLY A 138 -4.85 -10.59 18.18
N PRO A 139 -4.27 -11.81 18.16
CA PRO A 139 -4.18 -12.67 19.37
C PRO A 139 -3.33 -12.02 20.46
N LYS A 140 -3.94 -11.78 21.62
CA LYS A 140 -3.29 -11.09 22.75
C LYS A 140 -2.17 -11.90 23.42
N ASN A 141 -2.16 -13.21 23.23
CA ASN A 141 -1.12 -14.11 23.74
C ASN A 141 0.13 -14.15 22.85
N THR A 142 0.12 -13.44 21.70
CA THR A 142 1.26 -13.25 20.82
C THR A 142 1.59 -11.75 20.69
N THR A 143 1.44 -11.15 19.51
CA THR A 143 1.77 -9.74 19.28
C THR A 143 0.61 -8.78 19.59
N GLY A 144 -0.62 -9.26 19.62
CA GLY A 144 -1.82 -8.43 19.64
C GLY A 144 -2.14 -7.78 18.30
N GLU A 145 -1.30 -7.98 17.28
CA GLU A 145 -1.49 -7.44 15.93
C GLU A 145 -2.17 -8.47 15.02
N ARG A 146 -2.92 -7.97 14.06
CA ARG A 146 -3.49 -8.75 12.97
C ARG A 146 -3.09 -8.13 11.64
N HIS A 147 -2.21 -8.80 10.92
CA HIS A 147 -1.91 -8.51 9.53
C HIS A 147 -2.99 -9.14 8.65
N CYS A 148 -3.92 -8.33 8.15
CA CYS A 148 -5.02 -8.75 7.27
C CYS A 148 -4.57 -8.63 5.83
N ILE A 149 -4.36 -9.77 5.15
CA ILE A 149 -3.66 -9.81 3.86
C ILE A 149 -4.60 -10.26 2.75
N ASN A 150 -4.58 -9.57 1.62
CA ASN A 150 -5.27 -10.03 0.41
C ASN A 150 -4.64 -11.34 -0.05
N GLY A 151 -5.41 -12.42 -0.14
CA GLY A 151 -4.88 -13.72 -0.52
C GLY A 151 -4.35 -13.74 -1.95
N VAL A 152 -4.91 -12.93 -2.87
CA VAL A 152 -4.37 -12.80 -4.25
C VAL A 152 -2.99 -12.16 -4.30
N ALA A 153 -2.58 -11.42 -3.25
CA ALA A 153 -1.23 -10.87 -3.12
C ALA A 153 -0.20 -11.93 -2.70
N LEU A 154 -0.65 -13.13 -2.35
CA LEU A 154 0.16 -14.23 -1.84
C LEU A 154 0.17 -15.43 -2.80
N LYS A 155 1.24 -16.22 -2.73
CA LYS A 155 1.32 -17.61 -3.15
C LYS A 155 1.71 -18.45 -1.95
N PHE A 156 1.20 -19.66 -1.86
CA PHE A 156 1.61 -20.61 -0.83
C PHE A 156 2.66 -21.57 -1.39
N VAL A 157 3.73 -21.76 -0.66
CA VAL A 157 4.81 -22.69 -0.94
C VAL A 157 4.82 -23.69 0.21
N LYS A 158 4.42 -24.93 -0.07
CA LYS A 158 4.40 -26.01 0.91
C LYS A 158 5.82 -26.45 1.26
N GLU A 159 6.07 -26.72 2.52
CA GLU A 159 7.29 -27.38 3.01
C GLU A 159 7.31 -28.87 2.68
#